data_d19e4da5684ed6a1676dd10943aaaa65
#
_entry.id   d19e4da5684ed6a1676dd10943aaaa65
#
_cell.length_a   1.000
_cell.length_b   1.000
_cell.length_c   1.000
_cell.angle_alpha   90.00
_cell.angle_beta   90.00
_cell.angle_gamma   90.00
#
_symmetry.space_group_name_H-M   'P 1'
#
loop_
_entity.id
_entity.type
_entity.pdbx_description
1 polymer ?
#
loop_
_entity_poly.entity_id
_entity_poly.type
_entity_poly.pdbx_seq_one_letter_code
_entity_poly.pdbx_strand_id
1 'polypeptide(L)'
;LPQRLRPFTTEFDELPKNLMLTGARGCGKSTFLLHHSQGRRLLYFSADNPKIIGEPLYDLVSSVFMLGYEGVIIDEIHYASNWSIHLKALYDDYPGKIIWISDSSSLVLRDGKADLSRRYVAIQMPLMSFREFLYLETGQIYPKYKLGDTILPTQPDAELLNHFLNYRSYGTR
;
A
#
# COMPACT_ATOMS: atom_id res chain seq x y z
N LEU A 1 -14.47 -0.93 -0.56
CA LEU A 1 -13.42 -1.92 -0.85
C LEU A 1 -13.90 -2.86 -1.95
N PRO A 2 -13.00 -3.41 -2.79
CA PRO A 2 -13.36 -4.39 -3.81
C PRO A 2 -13.87 -5.68 -3.18
N GLN A 3 -14.67 -6.43 -3.93
CA GLN A 3 -15.28 -7.67 -3.45
C GLN A 3 -14.24 -8.76 -3.15
N ARG A 4 -13.13 -8.78 -3.89
CA ARG A 4 -11.99 -9.66 -3.69
C ARG A 4 -10.73 -8.83 -3.47
N LEU A 5 -9.90 -9.26 -2.54
CA LEU A 5 -8.62 -8.62 -2.22
C LEU A 5 -7.46 -9.43 -2.78
N ARG A 6 -6.36 -8.77 -3.10
CA ARG A 6 -5.13 -9.46 -3.44
C ARG A 6 -4.70 -10.37 -2.28
N PRO A 7 -4.22 -11.59 -2.54
CA PRO A 7 -3.68 -12.47 -1.49
C PRO A 7 -2.64 -11.77 -0.61
N PHE A 8 -1.77 -10.94 -1.19
CA PHE A 8 -0.82 -10.13 -0.43
C PHE A 8 -1.47 -9.31 0.69
N THR A 9 -2.68 -8.78 0.46
CA THR A 9 -3.40 -7.98 1.47
C THR A 9 -3.77 -8.81 2.69
N THR A 10 -4.06 -10.08 2.51
CA THR A 10 -4.51 -10.99 3.58
C THR A 10 -3.37 -11.80 4.23
N GLU A 11 -2.12 -11.56 3.83
CA GLU A 11 -0.93 -12.17 4.46
C GLU A 11 -0.58 -11.54 5.82
N PHE A 12 -1.17 -10.37 6.13
CA PHE A 12 -0.88 -9.62 7.35
C PHE A 12 -2.09 -9.62 8.27
N ASP A 13 -1.97 -10.20 9.45
CA ASP A 13 -3.03 -10.17 10.47
C ASP A 13 -3.09 -8.78 11.14
N GLU A 14 -1.92 -8.21 11.45
CA GLU A 14 -1.80 -6.88 12.05
C GLU A 14 -0.67 -6.08 11.39
N LEU A 15 -0.90 -4.77 11.30
CA LEU A 15 0.11 -3.84 10.82
C LEU A 15 0.77 -3.09 11.99
N PRO A 16 2.06 -2.74 11.87
CA PRO A 16 2.73 -1.90 12.85
C PRO A 16 2.06 -0.53 12.96
N LYS A 17 2.15 0.11 14.14
CA LYS A 17 1.58 1.46 14.35
C LYS A 17 2.13 2.49 13.37
N ASN A 18 3.41 2.39 13.05
CA ASN A 18 4.06 3.30 12.12
C ASN A 18 4.56 2.50 10.90
N LEU A 19 3.92 2.73 9.78
CA LEU A 19 4.12 1.96 8.55
C LEU A 19 4.41 2.88 7.37
N MET A 20 5.39 2.48 6.57
CA MET A 20 5.69 3.05 5.26
C MET A 20 5.45 1.99 4.18
N LEU A 21 4.36 2.13 3.42
CA LEU A 21 4.01 1.21 2.34
C LEU A 21 4.47 1.79 1.00
N THR A 22 5.34 1.06 0.31
CA THR A 22 5.88 1.45 -1.00
C THR A 22 5.45 0.46 -2.07
N GLY A 23 5.44 0.91 -3.32
CA GLY A 23 5.11 0.03 -4.45
C GLY A 23 4.65 0.83 -5.65
N ALA A 24 4.67 0.21 -6.82
CA ALA A 24 4.28 0.87 -8.07
C ALA A 24 2.86 1.47 -8.00
N ARG A 25 2.61 2.50 -8.82
CA ARG A 25 1.27 3.05 -8.97
C ARG A 25 0.31 1.94 -9.44
N GLY A 26 -0.90 1.92 -8.87
CA GLY A 26 -1.92 0.92 -9.22
C GLY A 26 -1.74 -0.46 -8.58
N CYS A 27 -0.66 -0.74 -7.82
CA CYS A 27 -0.48 -2.06 -7.21
C CYS A 27 -1.43 -2.37 -6.03
N GLY A 28 -2.25 -1.39 -5.58
CA GLY A 28 -3.28 -1.60 -4.55
C GLY A 28 -2.92 -1.11 -3.15
N LYS A 29 -1.93 -0.20 -2.99
CA LYS A 29 -1.50 0.34 -1.68
C LYS A 29 -2.65 0.92 -0.86
N SER A 30 -3.44 1.82 -1.46
CA SER A 30 -4.57 2.44 -0.77
C SER A 30 -5.62 1.41 -0.34
N THR A 31 -5.90 0.40 -1.19
CA THR A 31 -6.79 -0.71 -0.85
C THR A 31 -6.26 -1.52 0.33
N PHE A 32 -4.96 -1.81 0.34
CA PHE A 32 -4.28 -2.51 1.44
C PHE A 32 -4.45 -1.75 2.77
N LEU A 33 -4.12 -0.45 2.80
CA LEU A 33 -4.22 0.37 4.00
C LEU A 33 -5.67 0.52 4.48
N LEU A 34 -6.61 0.76 3.57
CA LEU A 34 -8.04 0.88 3.89
C LEU A 34 -8.64 -0.44 4.38
N HIS A 35 -8.16 -1.60 3.89
CA HIS A 35 -8.60 -2.89 4.42
C HIS A 35 -8.18 -3.06 5.89
N HIS A 36 -6.93 -2.79 6.21
CA HIS A 36 -6.41 -2.94 7.58
C HIS A 36 -6.87 -1.84 8.55
N SER A 37 -7.46 -0.76 8.04
CA SER A 37 -8.04 0.30 8.88
C SER A 37 -9.45 -0.01 9.39
N GLN A 38 -10.07 -1.09 8.90
CA GLN A 38 -11.43 -1.45 9.32
C GLN A 38 -11.51 -1.69 10.82
N GLY A 39 -12.57 -1.13 11.44
CA GLY A 39 -12.76 -1.19 12.89
C GLY A 39 -11.90 -0.22 13.71
N ARG A 40 -11.08 0.61 13.07
CA ARG A 40 -10.25 1.65 13.70
C ARG A 40 -10.69 3.04 13.27
N ARG A 41 -10.58 4.01 14.16
CA ARG A 41 -10.89 5.42 13.83
C ARG A 41 -9.68 6.11 13.23
N LEU A 42 -9.35 5.78 11.96
CA LEU A 42 -8.27 6.41 11.21
C LEU A 42 -8.83 7.40 10.18
N LEU A 43 -8.17 8.55 10.01
CA LEU A 43 -8.47 9.48 8.93
C LEU A 43 -7.59 9.18 7.72
N TYR A 44 -8.19 8.97 6.55
CA TYR A 44 -7.49 8.84 5.27
C TYR A 44 -7.49 10.17 4.52
N PHE A 45 -6.33 10.58 4.03
CA PHE A 45 -6.19 11.66 3.05
C PHE A 45 -4.99 11.42 2.14
N SER A 46 -5.03 12.05 0.96
CA SER A 46 -3.91 12.02 0.02
C SER A 46 -3.21 13.38 0.03
N ALA A 47 -1.88 13.37 0.12
CA ALA A 47 -1.07 14.58 0.17
C ALA A 47 -1.05 15.36 -1.16
N ASP A 48 -1.46 14.74 -2.27
CA ASP A 48 -1.63 15.40 -3.57
C ASP A 48 -2.96 16.16 -3.71
N ASN A 49 -3.83 16.12 -2.68
CA ASN A 49 -5.09 16.85 -2.70
C ASN A 49 -4.83 18.37 -2.72
N PRO A 50 -5.36 19.14 -3.70
CA PRO A 50 -5.14 20.58 -3.80
C PRO A 50 -5.52 21.39 -2.56
N LYS A 51 -6.42 20.87 -1.71
CA LYS A 51 -6.82 21.51 -0.45
C LYS A 51 -5.83 21.31 0.69
N ILE A 52 -4.88 20.39 0.52
CA ILE A 52 -3.91 19.96 1.53
C ILE A 52 -2.49 20.34 1.13
N ILE A 53 -2.22 20.38 -0.18
CA ILE A 53 -0.92 20.76 -0.73
C ILE A 53 -0.52 22.14 -0.16
N GLY A 54 0.69 22.20 0.43
CA GLY A 54 1.23 23.43 1.02
C GLY A 54 0.93 23.62 2.50
N GLU A 55 -0.02 22.87 3.06
CA GLU A 55 -0.25 22.88 4.51
C GLU A 55 0.86 22.11 5.25
N PRO A 56 1.32 22.60 6.41
CA PRO A 56 2.28 21.89 7.22
C PRO A 56 1.69 20.56 7.70
N LEU A 57 2.28 19.46 7.26
CA LEU A 57 1.78 18.11 7.57
C LEU A 57 1.65 17.86 9.09
N TYR A 58 2.59 18.38 9.88
CA TYR A 58 2.55 18.25 11.33
C TYR A 58 1.28 18.86 11.94
N ASP A 59 0.92 20.09 11.55
CA ASP A 59 -0.23 20.80 12.09
C ASP A 59 -1.54 20.13 11.70
N LEU A 60 -1.62 19.69 10.44
CA LEU A 60 -2.79 18.96 9.94
C LEU A 60 -3.01 17.66 10.74
N VAL A 61 -1.97 16.83 10.88
CA VAL A 61 -2.07 15.54 11.58
C VAL A 61 -2.31 15.74 13.08
N SER A 62 -1.66 16.71 13.70
CA SER A 62 -1.88 17.05 15.12
C SER A 62 -3.33 17.43 15.38
N SER A 63 -3.94 18.24 14.49
CA SER A 63 -5.35 18.60 14.57
C SER A 63 -6.26 17.38 14.49
N VAL A 64 -5.95 16.41 13.64
CA VAL A 64 -6.70 15.16 13.53
C VAL A 64 -6.63 14.37 14.85
N PHE A 65 -5.47 14.32 15.48
CA PHE A 65 -5.29 13.62 16.77
C PHE A 65 -6.06 14.32 17.89
N MET A 66 -6.10 15.66 17.90
CA MET A 66 -6.91 16.43 18.86
C MET A 66 -8.42 16.17 18.70
N LEU A 67 -8.89 15.85 17.49
CA LEU A 67 -10.27 15.44 17.22
C LEU A 67 -10.58 14.00 17.66
N GLY A 68 -9.63 13.33 18.32
CA GLY A 68 -9.81 12.00 18.90
C GLY A 68 -9.66 10.85 17.92
N TYR A 69 -9.05 11.05 16.75
CA TYR A 69 -8.67 9.95 15.88
C TYR A 69 -7.54 9.12 16.47
N GLU A 70 -7.58 7.83 16.23
CA GLU A 70 -6.52 6.88 16.65
C GLU A 70 -5.27 7.01 15.79
N GLY A 71 -5.44 7.48 14.56
CA GLY A 71 -4.34 7.63 13.64
C GLY A 71 -4.75 8.23 12.30
N VAL A 72 -3.79 8.22 11.39
CA VAL A 72 -3.93 8.72 10.02
C VAL A 72 -3.37 7.74 8.98
N ILE A 73 -3.94 7.80 7.79
CA ILE A 73 -3.41 7.18 6.57
C ILE A 73 -3.13 8.31 5.59
N ILE A 74 -1.87 8.48 5.20
CA ILE A 74 -1.42 9.54 4.31
C ILE A 74 -0.92 8.90 3.01
N ASP A 75 -1.67 9.08 1.94
CA ASP A 75 -1.31 8.55 0.61
C ASP A 75 -0.46 9.58 -0.15
N GLU A 76 0.42 9.10 -1.04
CA GLU A 76 1.32 9.90 -1.89
C GLU A 76 2.11 10.96 -1.08
N ILE A 77 2.75 10.51 0.00
CA ILE A 77 3.42 11.36 1.00
C ILE A 77 4.44 12.34 0.41
N HIS A 78 5.04 12.03 -0.74
CA HIS A 78 6.04 12.88 -1.40
C HIS A 78 5.52 14.26 -1.84
N TYR A 79 4.19 14.45 -1.92
CA TYR A 79 3.61 15.76 -2.18
C TYR A 79 3.64 16.69 -0.97
N ALA A 80 3.82 16.17 0.24
CA ALA A 80 3.95 16.99 1.43
C ALA A 80 5.38 17.54 1.57
N SER A 81 5.52 18.85 1.68
CA SER A 81 6.82 19.50 1.88
C SER A 81 7.45 19.05 3.21
N ASN A 82 8.75 18.77 3.22
CA ASN A 82 9.51 18.36 4.42
C ASN A 82 8.88 17.19 5.19
N TRP A 83 8.17 16.30 4.49
CA TRP A 83 7.40 15.21 5.08
C TRP A 83 8.18 14.35 6.08
N SER A 84 9.47 14.07 5.83
CA SER A 84 10.30 13.23 6.71
C SER A 84 10.57 13.88 8.07
N ILE A 85 10.75 15.21 8.10
CA ILE A 85 10.93 15.99 9.32
C ILE A 85 9.62 15.99 10.12
N HIS A 86 8.49 16.23 9.45
CA HIS A 86 7.17 16.24 10.07
C HIS A 86 6.80 14.85 10.63
N LEU A 87 7.06 13.77 9.89
CA LEU A 87 6.79 12.41 10.36
C LEU A 87 7.66 12.03 11.56
N LYS A 88 8.91 12.49 11.61
CA LYS A 88 9.76 12.30 12.77
C LYS A 88 9.19 12.99 14.02
N ALA A 89 8.81 14.26 13.89
CA ALA A 89 8.21 15.02 14.98
C ALA A 89 6.89 14.37 15.47
N LEU A 90 6.02 13.98 14.53
CA LEU A 90 4.75 13.28 14.85
C LEU A 90 4.97 11.96 15.58
N TYR A 91 5.97 11.19 15.19
CA TYR A 91 6.33 9.94 15.87
C TYR A 91 6.80 10.20 17.31
N ASP A 92 7.66 11.21 17.49
CA ASP A 92 8.26 11.53 18.80
C ASP A 92 7.20 12.15 19.74
N ASP A 93 6.29 12.99 19.25
CA ASP A 93 5.28 13.70 20.03
C ASP A 93 3.99 12.89 20.30
N TYR A 94 3.68 11.91 19.43
CA TYR A 94 2.45 11.11 19.50
C TYR A 94 2.72 9.58 19.53
N PRO A 95 3.46 9.04 20.51
CA PRO A 95 3.96 7.66 20.51
C PRO A 95 2.86 6.58 20.52
N GLY A 96 1.62 6.95 20.86
CA GLY A 96 0.48 6.03 20.88
C GLY A 96 -0.33 5.97 19.58
N LYS A 97 -0.10 6.91 18.67
CA LYS A 97 -0.91 7.08 17.46
C LYS A 97 -0.44 6.19 16.30
N ILE A 98 -1.37 5.89 15.42
CA ILE A 98 -1.12 5.11 14.19
C ILE A 98 -0.82 6.10 13.06
N ILE A 99 0.32 5.93 12.40
CA ILE A 99 0.70 6.75 11.25
C ILE A 99 1.11 5.81 10.12
N TRP A 100 0.21 5.63 9.16
CA TRP A 100 0.47 4.85 7.96
C TRP A 100 0.64 5.78 6.78
N ILE A 101 1.73 5.61 6.06
CA ILE A 101 2.01 6.40 4.86
C ILE A 101 2.21 5.49 3.66
N SER A 102 1.86 5.97 2.48
CA SER A 102 2.12 5.29 1.23
C SER A 102 2.78 6.21 0.20
N ASP A 103 3.54 5.59 -0.68
CA ASP A 103 4.20 6.28 -1.79
C ASP A 103 4.31 5.37 -3.02
N SER A 104 4.10 5.95 -4.20
CA SER A 104 4.28 5.26 -5.47
C SER A 104 5.72 5.35 -6.00
N SER A 105 6.54 6.25 -5.46
CA SER A 105 7.92 6.45 -5.85
C SER A 105 8.89 5.83 -4.84
N SER A 106 9.62 4.80 -5.25
CA SER A 106 10.67 4.21 -4.41
C SER A 106 11.90 5.11 -4.25
N LEU A 107 12.06 6.13 -5.11
CA LEU A 107 13.22 7.02 -5.11
C LEU A 107 13.12 8.07 -4.01
N VAL A 108 11.94 8.66 -3.80
CA VAL A 108 11.70 9.69 -2.79
C VAL A 108 11.94 9.16 -1.37
N LEU A 109 11.64 7.88 -1.16
CA LEU A 109 11.86 7.24 0.14
C LEU A 109 13.33 6.95 0.45
N ARG A 110 14.23 6.98 -0.54
CA ARG A 110 15.68 6.81 -0.28
C ARG A 110 16.26 7.98 0.49
N ASP A 111 15.82 9.20 0.20
CA ASP A 111 16.36 10.42 0.83
C ASP A 111 15.83 10.63 2.26
N GLY A 112 14.61 10.19 2.55
CA GLY A 112 14.01 10.23 3.90
C GLY A 112 14.22 8.98 4.75
N LYS A 113 14.62 7.84 4.15
CA LYS A 113 14.73 6.53 4.83
C LYS A 113 15.74 6.51 5.97
N ALA A 114 16.86 7.19 5.85
CA ALA A 114 17.92 7.12 6.86
C ALA A 114 17.45 7.62 8.24
N ASP A 115 16.59 8.63 8.26
CA ASP A 115 16.08 9.25 9.49
C ASP A 115 14.83 8.55 10.06
N LEU A 116 14.03 7.90 9.19
CA LEU A 116 12.79 7.24 9.56
C LEU A 116 12.90 5.71 9.74
N SER A 117 14.00 5.09 9.32
CA SER A 117 14.18 3.64 9.33
C SER A 117 14.09 2.99 10.72
N ARG A 118 14.34 3.75 11.78
CA ARG A 118 14.21 3.29 13.16
C ARG A 118 12.81 3.51 13.73
N ARG A 119 11.97 4.28 13.04
CA ARG A 119 10.65 4.72 13.50
C ARG A 119 9.51 4.06 12.76
N TYR A 120 9.71 3.81 11.46
CA TYR A 120 8.69 3.27 10.56
C TYR A 120 9.12 1.93 9.99
N VAL A 121 8.23 0.95 10.04
CA VAL A 121 8.42 -0.33 9.35
C VAL A 121 8.12 -0.12 7.88
N ALA A 122 9.07 -0.46 7.02
CA ALA A 122 8.90 -0.35 5.58
C ALA A 122 8.39 -1.68 5.01
N ILE A 123 7.25 -1.64 4.33
CA ILE A 123 6.71 -2.76 3.54
C ILE A 123 6.71 -2.35 2.07
N GLN A 124 7.26 -3.22 1.23
CA GLN A 124 7.22 -3.04 -0.22
C GLN A 124 6.15 -3.93 -0.82
N MET A 125 5.12 -3.31 -1.38
CA MET A 125 4.06 -4.02 -2.09
C MET A 125 4.53 -4.42 -3.49
N PRO A 126 4.56 -5.72 -3.83
CA PRO A 126 4.99 -6.17 -5.14
C PRO A 126 3.98 -5.82 -6.23
N LEU A 127 4.43 -5.82 -7.48
CA LEU A 127 3.51 -5.81 -8.62
C LEU A 127 2.55 -7.00 -8.53
N MET A 128 1.34 -6.82 -9.04
CA MET A 128 0.38 -7.90 -9.09
C MET A 128 0.88 -9.00 -10.03
N SER A 129 0.96 -10.22 -9.54
CA SER A 129 1.30 -11.38 -10.35
C SER A 129 0.12 -11.82 -11.21
N PHE A 130 0.39 -12.55 -12.30
CA PHE A 130 -0.68 -13.10 -13.14
C PHE A 130 -1.63 -14.02 -12.36
N ARG A 131 -1.12 -14.76 -11.38
CA ARG A 131 -1.95 -15.60 -10.52
C ARG A 131 -2.88 -14.82 -9.60
N GLU A 132 -2.42 -13.70 -9.05
CA GLU A 132 -3.28 -12.80 -8.26
C GLU A 132 -4.33 -12.15 -9.16
N PHE A 133 -3.96 -11.75 -10.38
CA PHE A 133 -4.90 -11.24 -11.38
C PHE A 133 -6.01 -12.26 -11.69
N LEU A 134 -5.62 -13.51 -11.99
CA LEU A 134 -6.59 -14.60 -12.21
C LEU A 134 -7.53 -14.79 -11.03
N TYR A 135 -6.98 -14.79 -9.80
CA TYR A 135 -7.80 -14.90 -8.60
C TYR A 135 -8.79 -13.75 -8.46
N LEU A 136 -8.38 -12.52 -8.74
CA LEU A 136 -9.27 -11.37 -8.66
C LEU A 136 -10.39 -11.44 -9.71
N GLU A 137 -10.07 -11.87 -10.92
CA GLU A 137 -11.04 -12.00 -12.01
C GLU A 137 -11.99 -13.18 -11.82
N THR A 138 -11.44 -14.38 -11.58
CA THR A 138 -12.21 -15.63 -11.61
C THR A 138 -12.63 -16.13 -10.23
N GLY A 139 -11.93 -15.73 -9.17
CA GLY A 139 -12.05 -16.31 -7.83
C GLY A 139 -11.32 -17.65 -7.66
N GLN A 140 -10.66 -18.16 -8.69
CA GLN A 140 -9.94 -19.42 -8.64
C GLN A 140 -8.49 -19.24 -8.19
N ILE A 141 -8.03 -20.11 -7.30
CA ILE A 141 -6.63 -20.13 -6.85
C ILE A 141 -5.86 -21.15 -7.69
N TYR A 142 -4.97 -20.66 -8.51
CA TYR A 142 -4.08 -21.49 -9.32
C TYR A 142 -2.84 -21.91 -8.53
N PRO A 143 -2.45 -23.20 -8.55
CA PRO A 143 -1.30 -23.68 -7.81
C PRO A 143 0.02 -23.08 -8.31
N LYS A 144 1.03 -23.07 -7.43
CA LYS A 144 2.42 -22.79 -7.83
C LYS A 144 3.04 -24.09 -8.33
N TYR A 145 3.47 -24.10 -9.58
CA TYR A 145 4.28 -25.17 -10.12
C TYR A 145 5.76 -24.84 -9.95
N LYS A 146 6.56 -25.82 -9.49
CA LYS A 146 8.01 -25.71 -9.54
C LYS A 146 8.51 -26.14 -10.91
N LEU A 147 9.57 -25.49 -11.38
CA LEU A 147 10.21 -25.91 -12.63
C LEU A 147 10.73 -27.35 -12.45
N GLY A 148 10.24 -28.31 -13.27
CA GLY A 148 10.57 -29.73 -13.15
C GLY A 148 9.46 -30.62 -12.58
N ASP A 149 8.43 -30.07 -11.92
CA ASP A 149 7.35 -30.87 -11.31
C ASP A 149 6.22 -31.24 -12.30
N THR A 150 6.22 -30.68 -13.50
CA THR A 150 5.08 -30.85 -14.43
C THR A 150 5.53 -30.95 -15.88
N ILE A 151 5.01 -31.95 -16.59
CA ILE A 151 4.98 -31.95 -18.04
C ILE A 151 4.07 -30.77 -18.43
N LEU A 152 4.65 -29.73 -19.02
CA LEU A 152 3.87 -28.59 -19.52
C LEU A 152 2.83 -29.11 -20.51
N PRO A 153 1.55 -28.74 -20.38
CA PRO A 153 0.54 -29.11 -21.34
C PRO A 153 0.99 -28.66 -22.74
N THR A 154 0.87 -29.53 -23.70
CA THR A 154 1.32 -29.32 -25.08
C THR A 154 0.50 -28.24 -25.83
N GLN A 155 -0.65 -27.87 -25.26
CA GLN A 155 -1.48 -26.77 -25.79
C GLN A 155 -1.93 -25.88 -24.63
N PRO A 156 -1.71 -24.55 -24.72
CA PRO A 156 -2.25 -23.62 -23.74
C PRO A 156 -3.78 -23.60 -23.82
N ASP A 157 -4.43 -23.58 -22.64
CA ASP A 157 -5.86 -23.32 -22.54
C ASP A 157 -6.17 -21.94 -23.13
N ALA A 158 -7.10 -21.88 -24.09
CA ALA A 158 -7.48 -20.65 -24.78
C ALA A 158 -8.03 -19.59 -23.82
N GLU A 159 -8.76 -20.01 -22.80
CA GLU A 159 -9.29 -19.10 -21.77
C GLU A 159 -8.15 -18.51 -20.93
N LEU A 160 -7.21 -19.34 -20.49
CA LEU A 160 -6.04 -18.89 -19.75
C LEU A 160 -5.16 -17.94 -20.58
N LEU A 161 -5.04 -18.20 -21.89
CA LEU A 161 -4.30 -17.33 -22.80
C LEU A 161 -4.98 -15.95 -22.91
N ASN A 162 -6.30 -15.89 -23.02
CA ASN A 162 -7.05 -14.63 -23.04
C ASN A 162 -6.86 -13.84 -21.74
N HIS A 163 -6.92 -14.48 -20.58
CA HIS A 163 -6.62 -13.85 -19.30
C HIS A 163 -5.20 -13.32 -19.25
N PHE A 164 -4.22 -14.04 -19.80
CA PHE A 164 -2.83 -13.58 -19.85
C PHE A 164 -2.65 -12.34 -20.74
N LEU A 165 -3.33 -12.29 -21.88
CA LEU A 165 -3.32 -11.11 -22.76
C LEU A 165 -3.92 -9.88 -22.04
N ASN A 166 -5.03 -10.06 -21.33
CA ASN A 166 -5.65 -9.02 -20.51
C ASN A 166 -4.72 -8.55 -19.39
N TYR A 167 -4.11 -9.49 -18.66
CA TYR A 167 -3.13 -9.17 -17.62
C TYR A 167 -1.96 -8.34 -18.18
N ARG A 168 -1.40 -8.75 -19.31
CA ARG A 168 -0.29 -8.02 -19.97
C ARG A 168 -0.69 -6.59 -20.33
N SER A 169 -1.94 -6.37 -20.72
CA SER A 169 -2.45 -5.07 -21.17
C SER A 169 -2.89 -4.18 -19.99
N TYR A 170 -3.45 -4.75 -18.94
CA TYR A 170 -4.17 -4.00 -17.89
C TYR A 170 -3.83 -4.43 -16.45
N GLY A 171 -3.26 -5.60 -16.25
CA GLY A 171 -3.12 -6.21 -14.92
C GLY A 171 -2.11 -5.53 -13.98
N THR A 172 -1.31 -4.60 -14.49
CA THR A 172 -0.30 -3.85 -13.71
C THR A 172 -0.62 -2.36 -13.59
N ARG A 173 -1.84 -1.95 -13.98
CA ARG A 173 -2.26 -0.55 -13.94
C ARG A 173 -3.29 -0.30 -12.85
#